data_e38bc3143483e20981a999b36ec2e4d7
#
_entry.id   e38bc3143483e20981a999b36ec2e4d7
#
_cell.length_a   1.000
_cell.length_b   1.000
_cell.length_c   1.000
_cell.angle_alpha   90.00
_cell.angle_beta   90.00
_cell.angle_gamma   90.00
#
_symmetry.space_group_name_H-M   'P 1'
#
loop_
_entity.id
_entity.type
_entity.pdbx_description
1 polymer ?
#
loop_
_entity_poly.entity_id
_entity_poly.type
_entity_poly.pdbx_seq_one_letter_code
_entity_poly.pdbx_strand_id
1 'polypeptide(L)'
;MGYCTENQYRAFMKKVNNWEEKLINDGVELTKFYFSLSKDQQKIRMKARKNSELKYWKLSKNDEKVITKWNAFTLYKEQMFEKTGTEVSPWVSINSNNKMIARLTSLRYLLNKTCLLYTSPSPRDDPL
;
A
#
# COMPACT_ATOMS: atom_id res chain seq x y z
N MET A 1 -10.67 14.69 1.88
CA MET A 1 -11.43 14.25 3.07
C MET A 1 -11.40 15.24 4.22
N GLY A 2 -10.50 16.20 4.23
CA GLY A 2 -10.41 17.24 5.27
C GLY A 2 -9.61 16.84 6.51
N TYR A 3 -8.83 15.76 6.43
CA TYR A 3 -7.97 15.33 7.56
C TYR A 3 -6.69 16.16 7.70
N CYS A 4 -6.23 16.79 6.63
CA CYS A 4 -5.09 17.69 6.64
C CYS A 4 -5.30 18.85 5.66
N THR A 5 -4.56 19.95 5.87
CA THR A 5 -4.52 21.08 4.94
C THR A 5 -3.56 20.77 3.78
N GLU A 6 -3.69 21.50 2.69
CA GLU A 6 -2.79 21.40 1.53
C GLU A 6 -1.33 21.67 1.92
N ASN A 7 -1.09 22.63 2.81
CA ASN A 7 0.25 22.94 3.30
C ASN A 7 0.85 21.80 4.12
N GLN A 8 0.04 21.17 4.97
CA GLN A 8 0.47 19.98 5.74
C GLN A 8 0.80 18.79 4.81
N TYR A 9 -0.01 18.58 3.79
CA TYR A 9 0.23 17.56 2.78
C TYR A 9 1.56 17.80 2.05
N ARG A 10 1.79 18.99 1.56
CA ARG A 10 3.03 19.35 0.87
C ARG A 10 4.26 19.21 1.77
N ALA A 11 4.16 19.65 3.01
CA ALA A 11 5.23 19.50 4.00
C ALA A 11 5.56 18.03 4.29
N PHE A 12 4.53 17.19 4.41
CA PHE A 12 4.70 15.75 4.57
C PHE A 12 5.40 15.12 3.36
N MET A 13 4.95 15.42 2.15
CA MET A 13 5.53 14.86 0.92
C MET A 13 7.00 15.21 0.71
N LYS A 14 7.46 16.34 1.25
CA LYS A 14 8.88 16.72 1.23
C LYS A 14 9.73 15.93 2.23
N LYS A 15 9.15 15.47 3.31
CA LYS A 15 9.87 14.84 4.44
C LYS A 15 9.83 13.32 4.43
N VAL A 16 8.81 12.73 3.83
CA VAL A 16 8.56 11.28 3.94
C VAL A 16 9.69 10.45 3.36
N ASN A 17 10.27 10.83 2.24
CA ASN A 17 11.38 10.10 1.62
C ASN A 17 12.62 10.05 2.52
N ASN A 18 12.96 11.18 3.11
CA ASN A 18 14.09 11.24 4.06
C ASN A 18 13.82 10.42 5.31
N TRP A 19 12.60 10.39 5.78
CA TRP A 19 12.21 9.59 6.94
C TRP A 19 12.28 8.09 6.63
N GLU A 20 11.77 7.66 5.48
CA GLU A 20 11.86 6.26 5.03
C GLU A 20 13.32 5.83 4.84
N GLU A 21 14.14 6.66 4.22
CA GLU A 21 15.56 6.40 4.03
C GLU A 21 16.31 6.24 5.35
N LYS A 22 16.01 7.07 6.35
CA LYS A 22 16.58 6.92 7.70
C LYS A 22 16.20 5.59 8.35
N LEU A 23 14.94 5.17 8.24
CA LEU A 23 14.50 3.87 8.74
C LEU A 23 15.29 2.71 8.09
N ILE A 24 15.49 2.76 6.79
CA ILE A 24 16.21 1.73 6.04
C ILE A 24 17.69 1.73 6.44
N ASN A 25 18.30 2.89 6.58
CA ASN A 25 19.70 3.02 7.02
C ASN A 25 19.90 2.53 8.45
N ASP A 26 18.87 2.62 9.29
CA ASP A 26 18.88 2.07 10.66
C ASP A 26 18.63 0.55 10.71
N GLY A 27 18.51 -0.11 9.57
CA GLY A 27 18.34 -1.56 9.46
C GLY A 27 16.89 -2.03 9.43
N VAL A 28 15.93 -1.13 9.26
CA VAL A 28 14.50 -1.50 9.13
C VAL A 28 14.22 -1.99 7.72
N GLU A 29 13.61 -3.16 7.61
CA GLU A 29 13.08 -3.70 6.34
C GLU A 29 11.73 -3.07 6.04
N LEU A 30 11.72 -2.07 5.16
CA LEU A 30 10.51 -1.38 4.74
C LEU A 30 9.94 -1.99 3.47
N THR A 31 8.68 -2.37 3.49
CA THR A 31 7.93 -2.79 2.30
C THR A 31 6.65 -1.98 2.18
N LYS A 32 6.47 -1.31 1.06
CA LYS A 32 5.28 -0.51 0.80
C LYS A 32 4.38 -1.22 -0.19
N PHE A 33 3.21 -1.67 0.26
CA PHE A 33 2.20 -2.26 -0.60
C PHE A 33 1.10 -1.27 -0.94
N TYR A 34 0.72 -1.23 -2.20
CA TYR A 34 -0.49 -0.58 -2.66
C TYR A 34 -1.45 -1.62 -3.23
N PHE A 35 -2.58 -1.80 -2.57
CA PHE A 35 -3.63 -2.71 -3.02
C PHE A 35 -4.58 -1.97 -3.96
N SER A 36 -4.37 -2.14 -5.26
CA SER A 36 -5.22 -1.51 -6.27
C SER A 36 -6.57 -2.19 -6.36
N LEU A 37 -7.61 -1.40 -6.54
CA LEU A 37 -8.98 -1.86 -6.70
C LEU A 37 -9.65 -1.06 -7.80
N SER A 38 -10.33 -1.73 -8.73
CA SER A 38 -11.10 -1.04 -9.76
C SER A 38 -12.33 -0.33 -9.14
N LYS A 39 -12.75 0.76 -9.76
CA LYS A 39 -13.92 1.54 -9.32
C LYS A 39 -15.18 0.67 -9.24
N ASP A 40 -15.36 -0.22 -10.21
CA ASP A 40 -16.52 -1.12 -10.27
C ASP A 40 -16.49 -2.14 -9.14
N GLN A 41 -15.35 -2.75 -8.86
CA GLN A 41 -15.20 -3.67 -7.74
C GLN A 41 -15.38 -2.97 -6.39
N GLN A 42 -14.95 -1.73 -6.26
CA GLN A 42 -15.18 -0.95 -5.05
C GLN A 42 -16.67 -0.70 -4.83
N LYS A 43 -17.39 -0.30 -5.88
CA LYS A 43 -18.86 -0.13 -5.82
C LYS A 43 -19.58 -1.42 -5.42
N ILE A 44 -19.20 -2.56 -6.02
CA ILE A 44 -19.76 -3.87 -5.69
C ILE A 44 -19.53 -4.21 -4.21
N ARG A 45 -18.31 -4.00 -3.71
CA ARG A 45 -17.97 -4.27 -2.30
C ARG A 45 -18.72 -3.36 -1.33
N MET A 46 -18.89 -2.08 -1.66
CA MET A 46 -19.67 -1.15 -0.83
C MET A 46 -21.14 -1.53 -0.81
N LYS A 47 -21.72 -1.88 -1.96
CA LYS A 47 -23.11 -2.35 -2.04
C LYS A 47 -23.32 -3.62 -1.23
N ALA A 48 -22.38 -4.57 -1.31
CA ALA A 48 -22.44 -5.80 -0.52
C ALA A 48 -22.37 -5.54 1.00
N ARG A 49 -21.58 -4.55 1.44
CA ARG A 49 -21.53 -4.13 2.84
C ARG A 49 -22.84 -3.48 3.30
N LYS A 50 -23.40 -2.61 2.45
CA LYS A 50 -24.67 -1.91 2.74
C LYS A 50 -25.84 -2.87 2.91
N ASN A 51 -25.88 -3.91 2.10
CA ASN A 51 -26.97 -4.91 2.08
C ASN A 51 -26.77 -6.08 3.06
N SER A 52 -25.64 -6.15 3.77
CA SER A 52 -25.34 -7.22 4.70
C SER A 52 -25.57 -6.77 6.14
N GLU A 53 -26.49 -7.42 6.85
CA GLU A 53 -26.74 -7.17 8.27
C GLU A 53 -25.50 -7.35 9.14
N LEU A 54 -24.63 -8.32 8.78
CA LEU A 54 -23.38 -8.60 9.51
C LEU A 54 -22.22 -7.65 9.17
N LYS A 55 -22.28 -6.94 8.04
CA LYS A 55 -21.17 -6.09 7.55
C LYS A 55 -21.52 -4.61 7.50
N TYR A 56 -22.76 -4.25 7.79
CA TYR A 56 -23.25 -2.88 7.74
C TYR A 56 -22.42 -1.92 8.62
N TRP A 57 -22.01 -2.34 9.80
CA TRP A 57 -21.19 -1.55 10.71
C TRP A 57 -19.78 -1.22 10.15
N LYS A 58 -19.32 -1.94 9.11
CA LYS A 58 -18.05 -1.67 8.43
C LYS A 58 -18.13 -0.54 7.40
N LEU A 59 -19.34 -0.06 7.10
CA LEU A 59 -19.54 1.04 6.18
C LEU A 59 -19.41 2.36 6.92
N SER A 60 -18.42 3.17 6.56
CA SER A 60 -18.22 4.51 7.09
C SER A 60 -18.81 5.57 6.17
N LYS A 61 -19.12 6.76 6.72
CA LYS A 61 -19.51 7.93 5.92
C LYS A 61 -18.42 8.33 4.91
N ASN A 62 -17.18 8.00 5.19
CA ASN A 62 -16.06 8.25 4.30
C ASN A 62 -16.05 7.30 3.10
N ASP A 63 -16.47 6.05 3.27
CA ASP A 63 -16.54 5.07 2.18
C ASP A 63 -17.50 5.52 1.05
N GLU A 64 -18.59 6.17 1.42
CA GLU A 64 -19.54 6.72 0.42
C GLU A 64 -18.93 7.90 -0.35
N LYS A 65 -18.13 8.74 0.32
CA LYS A 65 -17.46 9.89 -0.30
C LYS A 65 -16.34 9.49 -1.26
N VAL A 66 -15.70 8.35 -1.05
CA VAL A 66 -14.59 7.87 -1.89
C VAL A 66 -15.01 7.70 -3.34
N ILE A 67 -16.19 7.15 -3.60
CA ILE A 67 -16.67 6.93 -4.97
C ILE A 67 -16.92 8.27 -5.68
N THR A 68 -17.50 9.25 -4.99
CA THR A 68 -17.76 10.58 -5.55
C THR A 68 -16.50 11.37 -5.84
N LYS A 69 -15.43 11.12 -5.08
CA LYS A 69 -14.13 11.78 -5.19
C LYS A 69 -13.08 10.90 -5.89
N TRP A 70 -13.48 9.93 -6.66
CA TRP A 70 -12.58 8.96 -7.31
C TRP A 70 -11.44 9.62 -8.08
N ASN A 71 -11.74 10.65 -8.88
CA ASN A 71 -10.71 11.34 -9.68
C ASN A 71 -9.67 12.05 -8.81
N ALA A 72 -10.10 12.68 -7.71
CA ALA A 72 -9.19 13.31 -6.76
C ALA A 72 -8.29 12.28 -6.09
N PHE A 73 -8.83 11.14 -5.65
CA PHE A 73 -8.05 10.05 -5.08
C PHE A 73 -7.06 9.45 -6.08
N THR A 74 -7.45 9.32 -7.34
CA THR A 74 -6.55 8.84 -8.40
C THR A 74 -5.38 9.79 -8.60
N LEU A 75 -5.65 11.09 -8.65
CA LEU A 75 -4.61 12.12 -8.77
C LEU A 75 -3.61 12.06 -7.60
N TYR A 76 -4.09 12.01 -6.36
CA TYR A 76 -3.23 11.91 -5.19
C TYR A 76 -2.48 10.58 -5.11
N LYS A 77 -3.08 9.49 -5.56
CA LYS A 77 -2.40 8.20 -5.70
C LYS A 77 -1.21 8.28 -6.67
N GLU A 78 -1.41 8.86 -7.84
CA GLU A 78 -0.35 9.03 -8.84
C GLU A 78 0.77 9.92 -8.30
N GLN A 79 0.44 11.02 -7.64
CA GLN A 79 1.43 11.86 -6.97
C GLN A 79 2.20 11.12 -5.88
N MET A 80 1.54 10.25 -5.12
CA MET A 80 2.19 9.41 -4.13
C MET A 80 3.21 8.47 -4.77
N PHE A 81 2.86 7.77 -5.85
CA PHE A 81 3.78 6.90 -6.56
C PHE A 81 4.97 7.67 -7.14
N GLU A 82 4.71 8.81 -7.78
CA GLU A 82 5.75 9.62 -8.41
C GLU A 82 6.72 10.21 -7.38
N LYS A 83 6.20 10.78 -6.28
CA LYS A 83 7.00 11.51 -5.30
C LYS A 83 7.62 10.65 -4.22
N THR A 84 7.00 9.52 -3.88
CA THR A 84 7.44 8.67 -2.76
C THR A 84 7.92 7.28 -3.19
N GLY A 85 7.83 6.93 -4.48
CA GLY A 85 8.39 5.73 -5.06
C GLY A 85 9.86 5.93 -5.40
N THR A 86 10.76 5.70 -4.46
CA THR A 86 12.20 5.82 -4.64
C THR A 86 12.84 4.47 -4.94
N GLU A 87 14.07 4.44 -5.46
CA GLU A 87 14.82 3.20 -5.66
C GLU A 87 15.07 2.43 -4.35
N VAL A 88 15.26 3.18 -3.27
CA VAL A 88 15.52 2.62 -1.93
C VAL A 88 14.24 2.09 -1.30
N SER A 89 13.10 2.71 -1.59
CA SER A 89 11.79 2.38 -1.03
C SER A 89 10.70 2.41 -2.13
N PRO A 90 10.69 1.41 -3.03
CA PRO A 90 9.70 1.36 -4.11
C PRO A 90 8.33 0.93 -3.60
N TRP A 91 7.30 1.32 -4.33
CA TRP A 91 5.95 0.83 -4.15
C TRP A 91 5.75 -0.51 -4.85
N VAL A 92 5.14 -1.47 -4.17
CA VAL A 92 4.69 -2.74 -4.72
C VAL A 92 3.19 -2.70 -4.92
N SER A 93 2.75 -2.62 -6.17
CA SER A 93 1.32 -2.58 -6.50
C SER A 93 0.78 -3.99 -6.67
N ILE A 94 -0.27 -4.31 -5.93
CA ILE A 94 -0.94 -5.61 -5.96
C ILE A 94 -2.38 -5.40 -6.37
N ASN A 95 -2.83 -6.08 -7.43
CA ASN A 95 -4.24 -6.07 -7.82
C ASN A 95 -5.07 -6.80 -6.77
N SER A 96 -6.01 -6.10 -6.15
CA SER A 96 -6.86 -6.64 -5.10
C SER A 96 -8.34 -6.81 -5.48
N ASN A 97 -8.64 -6.89 -6.76
CA ASN A 97 -9.98 -7.24 -7.22
C ASN A 97 -10.42 -8.60 -6.68
N ASN A 98 -9.51 -9.56 -6.62
CA ASN A 98 -9.68 -10.82 -5.91
C ASN A 98 -8.88 -10.78 -4.59
N LYS A 99 -9.58 -10.82 -3.46
CA LYS A 99 -8.95 -10.72 -2.13
C LYS A 99 -8.02 -11.88 -1.81
N MET A 100 -8.38 -13.09 -2.18
CA MET A 100 -7.56 -14.29 -1.92
C MET A 100 -6.24 -14.24 -2.67
N ILE A 101 -6.30 -13.90 -3.95
CA ILE A 101 -5.09 -13.74 -4.79
C ILE A 101 -4.22 -12.62 -4.25
N ALA A 102 -4.80 -11.47 -3.88
CA ALA A 102 -4.04 -10.36 -3.32
C ALA A 102 -3.32 -10.73 -2.01
N ARG A 103 -4.00 -11.44 -1.11
CA ARG A 103 -3.40 -11.93 0.15
C ARG A 103 -2.24 -12.88 -0.11
N LEU A 104 -2.45 -13.88 -0.98
CA LEU A 104 -1.40 -14.84 -1.34
C LEU A 104 -0.21 -14.17 -2.01
N THR A 105 -0.46 -13.24 -2.93
CA THR A 105 0.59 -12.51 -3.64
C THR A 105 1.43 -11.67 -2.67
N SER A 106 0.80 -10.95 -1.75
CA SER A 106 1.52 -10.14 -0.76
C SER A 106 2.35 -11.00 0.20
N LEU A 107 1.79 -12.11 0.68
CA LEU A 107 2.52 -13.04 1.55
C LEU A 107 3.70 -13.69 0.83
N ARG A 108 3.52 -14.14 -0.41
CA ARG A 108 4.61 -14.70 -1.23
C ARG A 108 5.72 -13.68 -1.48
N TYR A 109 5.34 -12.44 -1.76
CA TYR A 109 6.32 -11.36 -1.94
C TYR A 109 7.18 -11.16 -0.68
N LEU A 110 6.54 -11.06 0.48
CA LEU A 110 7.24 -10.91 1.77
C LEU A 110 8.14 -12.11 2.08
N LEU A 111 7.64 -13.33 1.89
CA LEU A 111 8.41 -14.54 2.11
C LEU A 111 9.63 -14.61 1.19
N ASN A 112 9.46 -14.34 -0.09
CA ASN A 112 10.57 -14.33 -1.05
C ASN A 112 11.61 -13.28 -0.68
N LYS A 113 11.18 -12.08 -0.33
CA LYS A 113 12.07 -11.00 0.11
C LYS A 113 12.86 -11.39 1.36
N THR A 114 12.20 -11.96 2.36
CA THR A 114 12.80 -12.39 3.61
C THR A 114 13.69 -13.61 3.41
N CYS A 115 13.27 -14.61 2.65
CA CYS A 115 14.07 -15.81 2.37
C CYS A 115 15.34 -15.49 1.57
N LEU A 116 15.29 -14.55 0.62
CA LEU A 116 16.47 -14.10 -0.11
C LEU A 116 17.51 -13.47 0.82
N LEU A 117 17.09 -12.78 1.88
CA LEU A 117 17.99 -12.23 2.89
C LEU A 117 18.65 -13.32 3.74
N TYR A 118 17.93 -14.43 4.02
CA TYR A 118 18.43 -15.55 4.83
C TYR A 118 19.14 -16.63 4.01
N THR A 119 18.89 -16.74 2.72
CA THR A 119 19.50 -17.72 1.80
C THR A 119 20.72 -17.15 1.06
N SER A 120 21.12 -15.92 1.30
CA SER A 120 22.45 -15.45 0.89
C SER A 120 23.48 -16.41 1.47
N PRO A 121 24.30 -17.11 0.66
CA PRO A 121 25.28 -18.03 1.19
C PRO A 121 26.20 -17.29 2.15
N SER A 122 26.17 -17.69 3.41
CA SER A 122 27.17 -17.27 4.37
C SER A 122 28.54 -17.80 3.89
N PRO A 123 29.65 -17.09 4.11
CA PRO A 123 30.99 -17.61 3.81
C PRO A 123 31.31 -18.96 4.44
N ARG A 124 30.46 -19.44 5.37
CA ARG A 124 30.58 -20.75 6.03
C ARG A 124 29.86 -21.89 5.27
N ASP A 125 29.04 -21.55 4.28
CA ASP A 125 28.24 -22.50 3.51
C ASP A 125 28.84 -22.81 2.12
N ASP A 126 30.05 -22.29 1.84
CA ASP A 126 30.82 -22.72 0.67
C ASP A 126 31.21 -24.20 0.85
N PRO A 127 30.80 -25.08 -0.07
CA PRO A 127 31.30 -26.45 -0.05
C PRO A 127 32.79 -26.41 -0.24
N LEU A 128 33.49 -26.90 0.72
CA LEU A 128 34.92 -27.21 0.66
C LEU A 128 35.22 -28.20 -0.47
#